data_daa140665e3f534ef20691d4f5d02933
#
_entry.id   daa140665e3f534ef20691d4f5d02933
#
_cell.length_a   1.000
_cell.length_b   1.000
_cell.length_c   1.000
_cell.angle_alpha   90.00
_cell.angle_beta   90.00
_cell.angle_gamma   90.00
#
_symmetry.space_group_name_H-M   'P 1'
#
loop_
_entity.id
_entity.type
_entity.pdbx_description
1 polymer ?
#
loop_
_entity_poly.entity_id
_entity_poly.type
_entity_poly.pdbx_seq_one_letter_code
_entity_poly.pdbx_strand_id
1 'polypeptide(L)'
;SVPCGRDGFLAVNSTIASIALLAKALFEMTNDDFYSLPNDFLRNNITPLERGKLQNLLKKDTVIVLHGGITTSVAYDLESKFSEVALGNIQLVDFRNFAHGRHYWISTRADETAILMLVGPDENSIAKKTSCILEGKIICESLSICEENVIGLLKMFVDVFQLVSFAGEEHNIDPGCPKVAEFGRKLYHLSYNPCTAPDHRKLKKSI
;
A
#
# COMPACT_ATOMS: atom_id res chain seq x y z
N SER A 1 -0.14 -24.26 -8.17
CA SER A 1 -0.89 -23.03 -8.38
C SER A 1 -1.55 -22.61 -7.08
N VAL A 2 -1.46 -21.34 -6.75
CA VAL A 2 -2.13 -20.79 -5.58
C VAL A 2 -3.63 -20.74 -5.89
N PRO A 3 -4.50 -21.34 -5.05
CA PRO A 3 -5.95 -21.27 -5.26
C PRO A 3 -6.45 -19.88 -4.85
N CYS A 4 -6.32 -18.90 -5.75
CA CYS A 4 -6.85 -17.56 -5.57
C CYS A 4 -7.73 -17.17 -6.74
N GLY A 5 -8.62 -16.20 -6.53
CA GLY A 5 -9.37 -15.58 -7.61
C GLY A 5 -8.44 -14.94 -8.66
N ARG A 6 -8.97 -14.67 -9.84
CA ARG A 6 -8.19 -13.98 -10.88
C ARG A 6 -8.02 -12.51 -10.48
N ASP A 7 -6.78 -12.02 -10.51
CA ASP A 7 -6.50 -10.60 -10.35
C ASP A 7 -6.96 -9.79 -11.58
N GLY A 8 -7.30 -8.53 -11.36
CA GLY A 8 -7.42 -7.53 -12.41
C GLY A 8 -6.05 -7.01 -12.84
N PHE A 9 -5.94 -5.70 -13.02
CA PHE A 9 -4.64 -5.05 -13.30
C PHE A 9 -3.74 -5.10 -12.06
N LEU A 10 -4.28 -4.78 -10.87
CA LEU A 10 -3.56 -4.85 -9.62
C LEU A 10 -3.56 -6.26 -9.04
N ALA A 11 -2.43 -6.67 -8.48
CA ALA A 11 -2.30 -7.91 -7.72
C ALA A 11 -2.95 -7.74 -6.33
N VAL A 12 -4.14 -8.28 -6.14
CA VAL A 12 -4.90 -8.23 -4.88
C VAL A 12 -5.07 -9.64 -4.32
N ASN A 13 -5.75 -10.51 -5.06
CA ASN A 13 -6.00 -11.88 -4.64
C ASN A 13 -4.70 -12.68 -4.52
N SER A 14 -3.80 -12.54 -5.49
CA SER A 14 -2.49 -13.21 -5.46
C SER A 14 -1.61 -12.71 -4.31
N THR A 15 -1.67 -11.43 -3.96
CA THR A 15 -0.93 -10.85 -2.83
C THR A 15 -1.40 -11.50 -1.52
N ILE A 16 -2.70 -11.49 -1.23
CA ILE A 16 -3.27 -12.10 -0.02
C ILE A 16 -2.94 -13.60 0.04
N ALA A 17 -3.13 -14.31 -1.07
CA ALA A 17 -2.86 -15.74 -1.11
C ALA A 17 -1.37 -16.07 -0.92
N SER A 18 -0.46 -15.26 -1.46
CA SER A 18 0.98 -15.45 -1.29
C SER A 18 1.41 -15.21 0.16
N ILE A 19 0.88 -14.17 0.81
CA ILE A 19 1.15 -13.88 2.23
C ILE A 19 0.65 -15.03 3.11
N ALA A 20 -0.58 -15.53 2.87
CA ALA A 20 -1.16 -16.62 3.63
C ALA A 20 -0.35 -17.93 3.46
N LEU A 21 0.11 -18.23 2.24
CA LEU A 21 0.95 -19.42 1.99
C LEU A 21 2.33 -19.30 2.63
N LEU A 22 2.97 -18.14 2.53
CA LEU A 22 4.27 -17.91 3.16
C LEU A 22 4.16 -18.04 4.68
N ALA A 23 3.13 -17.45 5.27
CA ALA A 23 2.86 -17.57 6.70
C ALA A 23 2.67 -19.03 7.10
N LYS A 24 1.84 -19.78 6.37
CA LYS A 24 1.64 -21.22 6.62
C LYS A 24 2.96 -22.00 6.57
N ALA A 25 3.78 -21.76 5.55
CA ALA A 25 5.07 -22.44 5.42
C ALA A 25 6.02 -22.12 6.58
N LEU A 26 6.07 -20.86 7.04
CA LEU A 26 6.88 -20.46 8.19
C LEU A 26 6.40 -21.13 9.49
N PHE A 27 5.10 -21.17 9.74
CA PHE A 27 4.55 -21.83 10.92
C PHE A 27 4.80 -23.35 10.92
N GLU A 28 4.67 -24.01 9.76
CA GLU A 28 5.03 -25.42 9.62
C GLU A 28 6.52 -25.69 9.90
N MET A 29 7.42 -24.75 9.55
CA MET A 29 8.85 -24.87 9.82
C MET A 29 9.20 -24.65 11.29
N THR A 30 8.46 -23.82 12.01
CA THR A 30 8.71 -23.48 13.42
C THR A 30 7.98 -24.42 14.40
N ASN A 31 7.14 -25.32 13.91
CA ASN A 31 6.21 -26.15 14.70
C ASN A 31 5.26 -25.32 15.58
N ASP A 32 5.02 -24.07 15.22
CA ASP A 32 4.01 -23.26 15.87
C ASP A 32 2.62 -23.70 15.42
N ASP A 33 1.64 -23.69 16.33
CA ASP A 33 0.25 -23.98 16.00
C ASP A 33 -0.27 -22.89 15.03
N PHE A 34 -0.25 -23.20 13.74
CA PHE A 34 -0.89 -22.36 12.73
C PHE A 34 -2.40 -22.43 12.95
N TYR A 35 -2.98 -21.38 13.47
CA TYR A 35 -4.42 -21.20 13.40
C TYR A 35 -4.81 -21.19 11.91
N SER A 36 -5.41 -22.29 11.46
CA SER A 36 -5.96 -22.35 10.10
C SER A 36 -6.86 -21.12 9.93
N LEU A 37 -6.51 -20.27 8.96
CA LEU A 37 -7.40 -19.16 8.61
C LEU A 37 -8.77 -19.79 8.27
N PRO A 38 -9.85 -19.42 8.97
CA PRO A 38 -11.17 -19.95 8.65
C PRO A 38 -11.48 -19.67 7.17
N ASN A 39 -12.15 -20.61 6.48
CA ASN A 39 -12.51 -20.43 5.07
C ASN A 39 -13.32 -19.13 4.80
N ASP A 40 -13.94 -18.59 5.84
CA ASP A 40 -14.74 -17.37 5.82
C ASP A 40 -14.03 -16.19 6.50
N PHE A 41 -12.72 -16.32 6.81
CA PHE A 41 -11.94 -15.28 7.50
C PHE A 41 -12.13 -13.89 6.88
N LEU A 42 -12.00 -13.78 5.56
CA LEU A 42 -12.19 -12.51 4.87
C LEU A 42 -13.63 -12.00 4.97
N ARG A 43 -14.63 -12.89 4.93
CA ARG A 43 -16.04 -12.47 5.06
C ARG A 43 -16.37 -11.94 6.44
N ASN A 44 -15.84 -12.59 7.49
CA ASN A 44 -16.23 -12.31 8.88
C ASN A 44 -15.38 -11.23 9.53
N ASN A 45 -14.21 -10.89 8.94
CA ASN A 45 -13.26 -9.96 9.52
C ASN A 45 -13.00 -8.71 8.65
N ILE A 46 -13.65 -8.59 7.49
CA ILE A 46 -13.65 -7.34 6.74
C ILE A 46 -14.66 -6.39 7.39
N THR A 47 -14.16 -5.40 8.10
CA THR A 47 -14.95 -4.26 8.53
C THR A 47 -14.92 -3.23 7.40
N PRO A 48 -16.07 -2.82 6.85
CA PRO A 48 -16.07 -1.75 5.86
C PRO A 48 -15.43 -0.49 6.44
N LEU A 49 -14.45 0.06 5.75
CA LEU A 49 -13.84 1.33 6.16
C LEU A 49 -14.88 2.46 6.09
N GLU A 50 -14.81 3.37 7.06
CA GLU A 50 -15.64 4.57 7.05
C GLU A 50 -15.16 5.53 5.95
N ARG A 51 -15.69 5.36 4.74
CA ARG A 51 -15.34 6.16 3.56
C ARG A 51 -15.34 7.67 3.84
N GLY A 52 -16.31 8.16 4.58
CA GLY A 52 -16.45 9.60 4.86
C GLY A 52 -15.23 10.21 5.56
N LYS A 53 -14.56 9.48 6.44
CA LYS A 53 -13.33 9.93 7.09
C LYS A 53 -12.16 9.97 6.12
N LEU A 54 -12.06 9.00 5.22
CA LEU A 54 -10.96 8.87 4.27
C LEU A 54 -11.10 9.75 3.03
N GLN A 55 -12.32 10.19 2.69
CA GLN A 55 -12.58 10.96 1.48
C GLN A 55 -11.76 12.26 1.40
N ASN A 56 -11.67 13.00 2.49
CA ASN A 56 -10.90 14.24 2.51
C ASN A 56 -9.39 14.00 2.37
N LEU A 57 -8.90 12.87 2.87
CA LEU A 57 -7.52 12.44 2.70
C LEU A 57 -7.24 12.10 1.22
N LEU A 58 -8.13 11.35 0.58
CA LEU A 58 -7.97 10.89 -0.80
C LEU A 58 -8.07 12.01 -1.84
N LYS A 59 -8.61 13.18 -1.49
CA LYS A 59 -8.64 14.38 -2.35
C LYS A 59 -7.33 15.15 -2.39
N LYS A 60 -6.35 14.79 -1.56
CA LYS A 60 -5.08 15.50 -1.50
C LYS A 60 -4.10 14.98 -2.54
N ASP A 61 -3.30 15.89 -3.11
CA ASP A 61 -2.31 15.55 -4.13
C ASP A 61 -1.22 14.62 -3.62
N THR A 62 -0.89 14.76 -2.33
CA THR A 62 0.13 13.94 -1.67
C THR A 62 -0.41 13.34 -0.37
N VAL A 63 -0.25 12.05 -0.20
CA VAL A 63 -0.51 11.36 1.07
C VAL A 63 0.82 10.87 1.64
N ILE A 64 1.19 11.39 2.82
CA ILE A 64 2.32 10.86 3.58
C ILE A 64 1.82 9.69 4.39
N VAL A 65 2.38 8.50 4.14
CA VAL A 65 2.03 7.28 4.87
C VAL A 65 3.07 7.03 5.95
N LEU A 66 2.66 7.20 7.22
CA LEU A 66 3.49 6.85 8.36
C LEU A 66 3.30 5.36 8.69
N HIS A 67 4.41 4.66 8.84
CA HIS A 67 4.40 3.23 9.08
C HIS A 67 5.52 2.81 10.03
N GLY A 68 5.50 1.56 10.48
CA GLY A 68 6.57 0.95 11.27
C GLY A 68 6.36 -0.55 11.40
N GLY A 69 7.36 -1.27 11.91
CA GLY A 69 7.25 -2.70 12.22
C GLY A 69 6.55 -3.51 11.13
N ILE A 70 5.54 -4.24 11.55
CA ILE A 70 4.76 -5.15 10.69
C ILE A 70 4.00 -4.43 9.57
N THR A 71 3.63 -3.15 9.74
CA THR A 71 2.85 -2.39 8.75
C THR A 71 3.70 -1.88 7.58
N THR A 72 5.03 -2.01 7.65
CA THR A 72 5.95 -1.55 6.60
C THR A 72 5.66 -2.20 5.24
N SER A 73 5.42 -3.51 5.21
CA SER A 73 5.12 -4.22 3.96
C SER A 73 3.81 -3.75 3.31
N VAL A 74 2.81 -3.41 4.13
CA VAL A 74 1.52 -2.87 3.67
C VAL A 74 1.71 -1.46 3.09
N ALA A 75 2.55 -0.64 3.71
CA ALA A 75 2.85 0.70 3.22
C ALA A 75 3.47 0.68 1.83
N TYR A 76 4.45 -0.20 1.60
CA TYR A 76 5.07 -0.37 0.28
C TYR A 76 4.09 -0.90 -0.78
N ASP A 77 3.21 -1.83 -0.42
CA ASP A 77 2.19 -2.34 -1.33
C ASP A 77 1.16 -1.25 -1.68
N LEU A 78 0.76 -0.41 -0.72
CA LEU A 78 -0.13 0.73 -0.95
C LEU A 78 0.49 1.73 -1.92
N GLU A 79 1.75 2.10 -1.71
CA GLU A 79 2.48 3.03 -2.61
C GLU A 79 2.55 2.46 -4.03
N SER A 80 2.93 1.19 -4.18
CA SER A 80 2.97 0.51 -5.46
C SER A 80 1.63 0.58 -6.19
N LYS A 81 0.53 0.23 -5.50
CA LYS A 81 -0.81 0.25 -6.08
C LYS A 81 -1.28 1.64 -6.50
N PHE A 82 -1.01 2.66 -5.68
CA PHE A 82 -1.34 4.04 -6.05
C PHE A 82 -0.55 4.51 -7.27
N SER A 83 0.74 4.19 -7.34
CA SER A 83 1.61 4.53 -8.47
C SER A 83 1.22 3.79 -9.74
N GLU A 84 0.95 2.47 -9.66
CA GLU A 84 0.63 1.61 -10.82
C GLU A 84 -0.62 2.07 -11.56
N VAL A 85 -1.62 2.61 -10.85
CA VAL A 85 -2.89 3.06 -11.45
C VAL A 85 -3.10 4.57 -11.38
N ALA A 86 -2.05 5.32 -11.05
CA ALA A 86 -2.03 6.78 -11.03
C ALA A 86 -3.12 7.41 -10.14
N LEU A 87 -3.34 6.85 -8.94
CA LEU A 87 -4.32 7.34 -7.98
C LEU A 87 -3.85 8.57 -7.19
N GLY A 88 -2.55 8.84 -7.12
CA GLY A 88 -1.98 9.94 -6.38
C GLY A 88 -0.53 9.71 -6.02
N ASN A 89 0.08 10.68 -5.37
CA ASN A 89 1.45 10.59 -4.90
C ASN A 89 1.47 10.14 -3.44
N ILE A 90 2.16 9.02 -3.17
CA ILE A 90 2.40 8.54 -1.80
C ILE A 90 3.86 8.74 -1.44
N GLN A 91 4.12 9.29 -0.25
CA GLN A 91 5.43 9.35 0.36
C GLN A 91 5.48 8.46 1.57
N LEU A 92 6.31 7.42 1.53
CA LEU A 92 6.50 6.51 2.66
C LEU A 92 7.52 7.07 3.63
N VAL A 93 7.21 7.06 4.90
CA VAL A 93 8.14 7.44 5.95
C VAL A 93 7.79 6.74 7.28
N ASP A 94 8.80 6.23 7.97
CA ASP A 94 8.57 5.75 9.33
C ASP A 94 8.37 6.91 10.33
N PHE A 95 7.70 6.63 11.45
CA PHE A 95 7.35 7.63 12.46
C PHE A 95 8.56 8.42 12.98
N ARG A 96 9.73 7.79 13.10
CA ARG A 96 10.95 8.44 13.57
C ARG A 96 11.52 9.41 12.56
N ASN A 97 11.67 8.97 11.31
CA ASN A 97 12.17 9.81 10.24
C ASN A 97 11.22 10.98 9.94
N PHE A 98 9.92 10.78 10.12
CA PHE A 98 8.95 11.87 10.06
C PHE A 98 9.25 12.93 11.12
N ALA A 99 9.46 12.54 12.36
CA ALA A 99 9.81 13.44 13.45
C ALA A 99 11.18 14.12 13.27
N HIS A 100 12.12 13.49 12.56
CA HIS A 100 13.48 14.01 12.33
C HIS A 100 13.60 15.10 11.25
N GLY A 101 12.49 15.54 10.64
CA GLY A 101 12.56 16.66 9.69
C GLY A 101 11.60 16.57 8.53
N ARG A 102 11.09 15.37 8.18
CA ARG A 102 10.14 15.25 7.08
C ARG A 102 8.80 15.92 7.35
N HIS A 103 8.46 16.17 8.61
CA HIS A 103 7.33 17.01 9.02
C HIS A 103 7.40 18.44 8.46
N TYR A 104 8.60 18.93 8.09
CA TYR A 104 8.74 20.25 7.50
C TYR A 104 8.04 20.36 6.14
N TRP A 105 7.94 19.26 5.38
CA TRP A 105 7.17 19.22 4.14
C TRP A 105 5.74 19.69 4.35
N ILE A 106 5.07 19.20 5.38
CA ILE A 106 3.66 19.53 5.64
C ILE A 106 3.48 20.95 6.16
N SER A 107 4.48 21.53 6.82
CA SER A 107 4.39 22.91 7.33
C SER A 107 4.20 23.95 6.22
N THR A 108 4.58 23.61 4.99
CA THR A 108 4.51 24.48 3.81
C THR A 108 3.50 24.00 2.78
N ARG A 109 2.92 22.81 2.93
CA ARG A 109 2.03 22.17 1.95
C ARG A 109 0.83 21.45 2.59
N ALA A 110 0.35 21.96 3.72
CA ALA A 110 -0.76 21.34 4.44
C ALA A 110 -2.05 21.28 3.60
N ASP A 111 -2.26 22.25 2.71
CA ASP A 111 -3.45 22.30 1.85
C ASP A 111 -3.45 21.19 0.78
N GLU A 112 -2.28 20.75 0.34
CA GLU A 112 -2.07 19.75 -0.72
C GLU A 112 -1.77 18.35 -0.17
N THR A 113 -1.54 18.24 1.15
CA THR A 113 -1.02 17.03 1.78
C THR A 113 -1.98 16.51 2.85
N ALA A 114 -2.07 15.20 2.99
CA ALA A 114 -2.69 14.53 4.14
C ALA A 114 -1.74 13.47 4.71
N ILE A 115 -2.03 13.01 5.90
CA ILE A 115 -1.30 11.93 6.57
C ILE A 115 -2.23 10.73 6.75
N LEU A 116 -1.75 9.57 6.34
CA LEU A 116 -2.30 8.28 6.70
C LEU A 116 -1.31 7.55 7.62
N MET A 117 -1.75 7.15 8.80
CA MET A 117 -0.94 6.33 9.69
C MET A 117 -1.38 4.87 9.60
N LEU A 118 -0.46 3.96 9.26
CA LEU A 118 -0.64 2.52 9.39
C LEU A 118 -0.05 2.10 10.74
N VAL A 119 -0.91 1.71 11.67
CA VAL A 119 -0.57 1.58 13.07
C VAL A 119 -0.63 0.12 13.49
N GLY A 120 0.53 -0.46 13.78
CA GLY A 120 0.66 -1.74 14.47
C GLY A 120 0.60 -1.56 16.00
N PRO A 121 0.61 -2.65 16.76
CA PRO A 121 0.58 -2.57 18.23
C PRO A 121 1.71 -1.73 18.82
N ASP A 122 2.93 -1.84 18.30
CA ASP A 122 4.10 -1.10 18.78
C ASP A 122 4.04 0.39 18.49
N GLU A 123 3.37 0.80 17.40
CA GLU A 123 3.25 2.18 16.99
C GLU A 123 2.12 2.95 17.68
N ASN A 124 1.23 2.30 18.44
CA ASN A 124 0.05 2.93 19.04
C ASN A 124 0.37 4.19 19.85
N SER A 125 1.42 4.15 20.65
CA SER A 125 1.80 5.29 21.51
C SER A 125 2.29 6.47 20.69
N ILE A 126 3.16 6.24 19.71
CA ILE A 126 3.70 7.30 18.86
C ILE A 126 2.65 7.86 17.93
N ALA A 127 1.78 7.00 17.37
CA ALA A 127 0.70 7.42 16.50
C ALA A 127 -0.28 8.35 17.21
N LYS A 128 -0.72 8.01 18.43
CA LYS A 128 -1.58 8.89 19.24
C LYS A 128 -0.95 10.25 19.51
N LYS A 129 0.32 10.28 19.91
CA LYS A 129 1.05 11.54 20.15
C LYS A 129 1.18 12.37 18.89
N THR A 130 1.50 11.73 17.75
CA THR A 130 1.60 12.39 16.45
C THR A 130 0.25 12.99 16.04
N SER A 131 -0.84 12.23 16.15
CA SER A 131 -2.19 12.72 15.86
C SER A 131 -2.56 13.95 16.70
N CYS A 132 -2.33 13.90 18.02
CA CYS A 132 -2.60 15.05 18.90
C CYS A 132 -1.79 16.30 18.53
N ILE A 133 -0.52 16.15 18.13
CA ILE A 133 0.33 17.28 17.71
C ILE A 133 -0.17 17.89 16.40
N LEU A 134 -0.70 17.08 15.50
CA LEU A 134 -1.14 17.48 14.16
C LEU A 134 -2.61 17.89 14.11
N GLU A 135 -3.37 17.70 15.18
CA GLU A 135 -4.79 18.04 15.28
C GLU A 135 -5.05 19.49 14.88
N GLY A 136 -6.02 19.69 14.00
CA GLY A 136 -6.38 21.01 13.45
C GLY A 136 -5.35 21.67 12.52
N LYS A 137 -4.23 21.00 12.23
CA LYS A 137 -3.18 21.50 11.35
C LYS A 137 -3.17 20.85 9.97
N ILE A 138 -3.51 19.57 9.92
CA ILE A 138 -3.51 18.78 8.70
C ILE A 138 -4.50 17.62 8.83
N ILE A 139 -5.05 17.15 7.71
CA ILE A 139 -5.86 15.94 7.67
C ILE A 139 -4.97 14.75 8.04
N CYS A 140 -5.34 14.05 9.10
CA CYS A 140 -4.58 12.93 9.63
C CYS A 140 -5.53 11.80 10.02
N GLU A 141 -5.47 10.69 9.31
CA GLU A 141 -6.30 9.50 9.54
C GLU A 141 -5.42 8.30 9.86
N SER A 142 -6.00 7.26 10.46
CA SER A 142 -5.27 6.05 10.81
C SER A 142 -6.05 4.78 10.49
N LEU A 143 -5.32 3.78 10.02
CA LEU A 143 -5.74 2.38 9.95
C LEU A 143 -4.92 1.61 10.99
N SER A 144 -5.58 0.89 11.88
CA SER A 144 -4.92 0.25 13.02
C SER A 144 -5.29 -1.22 13.12
N ILE A 145 -4.31 -2.04 13.48
CA ILE A 145 -4.49 -3.44 13.86
C ILE A 145 -4.11 -3.64 15.32
N CYS A 146 -4.80 -4.57 15.97
CA CYS A 146 -4.56 -4.90 17.38
C CYS A 146 -3.62 -6.09 17.53
N GLU A 147 -3.55 -6.95 16.52
CA GLU A 147 -2.77 -8.19 16.53
C GLU A 147 -1.43 -8.00 15.83
N GLU A 148 -0.33 -8.31 16.53
CA GLU A 148 1.02 -8.37 15.96
C GLU A 148 1.31 -9.76 15.38
N ASN A 149 0.50 -10.15 14.40
CA ASN A 149 0.62 -11.45 13.74
C ASN A 149 0.15 -11.36 12.28
N VAL A 150 0.24 -12.47 11.57
CA VAL A 150 -0.16 -12.56 10.17
C VAL A 150 -1.64 -12.24 9.93
N ILE A 151 -2.50 -12.49 10.92
CA ILE A 151 -3.94 -12.18 10.83
C ILE A 151 -4.16 -10.67 10.81
N GLY A 152 -3.52 -9.94 11.74
CA GLY A 152 -3.52 -8.49 11.75
C GLY A 152 -2.95 -7.91 10.45
N LEU A 153 -1.85 -8.47 9.96
CA LEU A 153 -1.25 -8.07 8.69
C LEU A 153 -2.21 -8.25 7.51
N LEU A 154 -2.88 -9.41 7.40
CA LEU A 154 -3.86 -9.66 6.35
C LEU A 154 -5.06 -8.71 6.42
N LYS A 155 -5.55 -8.39 7.63
CA LYS A 155 -6.60 -7.39 7.83
C LYS A 155 -6.16 -6.02 7.30
N MET A 156 -4.95 -5.57 7.64
CA MET A 156 -4.41 -4.29 7.17
C MET A 156 -4.29 -4.25 5.64
N PHE A 157 -3.87 -5.34 4.98
CA PHE A 157 -3.88 -5.42 3.51
C PHE A 157 -5.28 -5.26 2.93
N VAL A 158 -6.29 -5.89 3.54
CA VAL A 158 -7.68 -5.76 3.09
C VAL A 158 -8.18 -4.32 3.24
N ASP A 159 -7.86 -3.66 4.35
CA ASP A 159 -8.22 -2.25 4.59
C ASP A 159 -7.58 -1.33 3.54
N VAL A 160 -6.30 -1.56 3.22
CA VAL A 160 -5.58 -0.82 2.18
C VAL A 160 -6.17 -1.07 0.79
N PHE A 161 -6.62 -2.29 0.48
CA PHE A 161 -7.30 -2.55 -0.79
C PHE A 161 -8.67 -1.86 -0.91
N GLN A 162 -9.40 -1.74 0.20
CA GLN A 162 -10.60 -0.90 0.24
C GLN A 162 -10.25 0.57 0.00
N LEU A 163 -9.16 1.07 0.59
CA LEU A 163 -8.67 2.44 0.38
C LEU A 163 -8.32 2.69 -1.09
N VAL A 164 -7.64 1.75 -1.75
CA VAL A 164 -7.33 1.81 -3.19
C VAL A 164 -8.62 1.89 -4.03
N SER A 165 -9.64 1.10 -3.69
CA SER A 165 -10.94 1.15 -4.35
C SER A 165 -11.61 2.52 -4.17
N PHE A 166 -11.61 3.08 -2.97
CA PHE A 166 -12.17 4.40 -2.69
C PHE A 166 -11.43 5.53 -3.41
N ALA A 167 -10.09 5.44 -3.51
CA ALA A 167 -9.29 6.37 -4.29
C ALA A 167 -9.64 6.29 -5.78
N GLY A 168 -9.83 5.07 -6.32
CA GLY A 168 -10.29 4.86 -7.69
C GLY A 168 -11.62 5.55 -7.97
N GLU A 169 -12.59 5.40 -7.08
CA GLU A 169 -13.88 6.07 -7.21
C GLU A 169 -13.77 7.60 -7.11
N GLU A 170 -12.95 8.12 -6.19
CA GLU A 170 -12.74 9.56 -6.03
C GLU A 170 -12.11 10.21 -7.27
N HIS A 171 -11.16 9.51 -7.92
CA HIS A 171 -10.45 9.99 -9.11
C HIS A 171 -11.10 9.55 -10.43
N ASN A 172 -12.24 8.82 -10.40
CA ASN A 172 -12.88 8.22 -11.58
C ASN A 172 -11.95 7.30 -12.39
N ILE A 173 -11.12 6.55 -11.69
CA ILE A 173 -10.20 5.55 -12.25
C ILE A 173 -10.65 4.17 -11.79
N ASP A 174 -10.79 3.22 -12.72
CA ASP A 174 -10.99 1.81 -12.37
C ASP A 174 -9.63 1.16 -12.07
N PRO A 175 -9.30 0.85 -10.79
CA PRO A 175 -8.03 0.22 -10.46
C PRO A 175 -7.86 -1.18 -11.05
N GLY A 176 -8.96 -1.85 -11.40
CA GLY A 176 -8.96 -3.16 -12.04
C GLY A 176 -8.66 -3.10 -13.56
N CYS A 177 -8.85 -1.93 -14.18
CA CYS A 177 -8.65 -1.71 -15.61
C CYS A 177 -8.22 -0.27 -15.91
N PRO A 178 -7.05 0.19 -15.45
CA PRO A 178 -6.59 1.55 -15.67
C PRO A 178 -6.20 1.77 -17.15
N LYS A 179 -6.26 3.01 -17.59
CA LYS A 179 -5.80 3.41 -18.94
C LYS A 179 -4.28 3.55 -18.95
N VAL A 180 -3.58 2.45 -19.12
CA VAL A 180 -2.11 2.44 -19.16
C VAL A 180 -1.60 3.07 -20.46
N ALA A 181 -0.60 3.96 -20.34
CA ALA A 181 0.04 4.58 -21.49
C ALA A 181 0.73 3.54 -22.41
N GLU A 182 0.72 3.78 -23.73
CA GLU A 182 1.28 2.82 -24.71
C GLU A 182 2.77 2.52 -24.46
N PHE A 183 3.56 3.51 -24.03
CA PHE A 183 4.97 3.31 -23.71
C PHE A 183 5.17 2.37 -22.52
N GLY A 184 4.24 2.29 -21.58
CA GLY A 184 4.30 1.40 -20.41
C GLY A 184 4.38 -0.07 -20.84
N ARG A 185 3.64 -0.47 -21.87
CA ARG A 185 3.73 -1.82 -22.43
C ARG A 185 5.13 -2.11 -22.99
N LYS A 186 5.76 -1.13 -23.63
CA LYS A 186 7.13 -1.27 -24.15
C LYS A 186 8.14 -1.41 -23.00
N LEU A 187 7.98 -0.65 -21.93
CA LEU A 187 8.81 -0.76 -20.71
C LEU A 187 8.68 -2.14 -20.06
N TYR A 188 7.45 -2.63 -19.91
CA TYR A 188 7.18 -3.94 -19.30
C TYR A 188 7.88 -5.11 -20.03
N HIS A 189 8.04 -5.02 -21.35
CA HIS A 189 8.69 -6.05 -22.16
C HIS A 189 10.20 -5.84 -22.35
N LEU A 190 10.81 -4.86 -21.68
CA LEU A 190 12.27 -4.72 -21.71
C LEU A 190 12.93 -5.93 -21.05
N SER A 191 13.79 -6.62 -21.83
CA SER A 191 14.61 -7.68 -21.25
C SER A 191 15.85 -7.08 -20.56
N TYR A 192 16.04 -7.40 -19.31
CA TYR A 192 17.25 -7.08 -18.57
C TYR A 192 18.33 -8.10 -18.94
N ASN A 193 19.12 -7.79 -19.98
CA ASN A 193 20.22 -8.64 -20.42
C ASN A 193 21.56 -7.91 -20.14
N PRO A 194 22.24 -8.16 -19.02
CA PRO A 194 23.45 -7.43 -18.66
C PRO A 194 24.65 -7.71 -19.56
N CYS A 195 24.58 -8.70 -20.46
CA CYS A 195 25.72 -9.17 -21.27
C CYS A 195 25.72 -8.72 -22.74
N THR A 196 24.74 -7.99 -23.23
CA THR A 196 24.79 -7.48 -24.61
C THR A 196 24.93 -5.96 -24.58
N ALA A 197 26.15 -5.47 -24.81
CA ALA A 197 26.36 -4.08 -25.18
C ALA A 197 25.44 -3.76 -26.38
N PRO A 198 24.76 -2.60 -26.39
CA PRO A 198 23.90 -2.24 -27.53
C PRO A 198 24.74 -2.24 -28.80
N ASP A 199 24.32 -3.05 -29.79
CA ASP A 199 24.97 -3.07 -31.11
C ASP A 199 24.68 -1.73 -31.81
N HIS A 200 25.59 -0.77 -31.61
CA HIS A 200 25.52 0.57 -32.21
C HIS A 200 25.40 0.58 -33.74
N ARG A 201 25.55 -0.57 -34.43
CA ARG A 201 25.38 -0.70 -35.85
C ARG A 201 23.91 -0.75 -36.29
N LYS A 202 22.99 -1.08 -35.41
CA LYS A 202 21.55 -1.12 -35.71
C LYS A 202 20.85 0.24 -35.57
N LEU A 203 21.44 1.20 -34.85
CA LEU A 203 20.88 2.54 -34.69
C LEU A 203 21.01 3.46 -35.92
N LYS A 204 21.83 3.09 -36.91
CA LYS A 204 22.04 3.91 -38.14
C LYS A 204 21.07 3.62 -39.30
N LYS A 205 20.08 2.77 -39.13
CA LYS A 205 19.13 2.42 -40.19
C LYS A 205 17.69 2.93 -40.02
N SER A 206 17.47 3.84 -39.08
CA SER A 206 16.15 4.43 -38.80
C SER A 206 16.21 5.96 -38.66
N ILE A 207 16.99 6.62 -39.56
CA ILE A 207 16.88 8.07 -39.84
C ILE A 207 16.51 8.21 -41.31
#